data_307631ffd7069b0bbc7818c74239af13
#
_entry.id   307631ffd7069b0bbc7818c74239af13
#
_cell.length_a   1.000
_cell.length_b   1.000
_cell.length_c   1.000
_cell.angle_alpha   90.00
_cell.angle_beta   90.00
_cell.angle_gamma   90.00
#
_symmetry.space_group_name_H-M   'P 1'
#
loop_
_entity.id
_entity.type
_entity.pdbx_description
1 polymer ?
#
loop_
_entity_poly.entity_id
_entity_poly.type
_entity_poly.pdbx_seq_one_letter_code
_entity_poly.pdbx_strand_id
1 'polypeptide(L)'
;MGERFPEPMSKVIKPKNEFTVVVKKELRQHRDATMTTRVLVRDIMNSPVISAALTDTVRDVALLMKDQKVGSIVINDGENPVGIVSDWDIVSNAVVVDVKPSTLKVSDIMQTLHSIEGEEGVTEAARILRQNNIKRLGVVYKSRLVGIISASDVIAVTPELVDVISEKAAIVRGETGRSAGSVSGYCDECGEWSDLLQYADGTFTCEECRGEEVSS
;
A
#
# COMPACT_ATOMS: atom_id res chain seq x y z
N MET A 1 17.81 -42.54 -14.95
CA MET A 1 18.37 -41.21 -14.79
C MET A 1 17.57 -40.54 -13.70
N GLY A 2 18.10 -40.55 -12.46
CA GLY A 2 17.43 -39.98 -11.31
C GLY A 2 17.88 -38.53 -11.13
N GLU A 3 16.98 -37.58 -11.32
CA GLU A 3 17.22 -36.20 -10.97
C GLU A 3 17.11 -36.06 -9.46
N ARG A 4 18.22 -35.68 -8.86
CA ARG A 4 18.37 -35.46 -7.43
C ARG A 4 17.86 -34.03 -7.15
N PHE A 5 16.70 -33.95 -6.49
CA PHE A 5 16.23 -32.68 -5.96
C PHE A 5 17.22 -32.13 -4.92
N PRO A 6 17.49 -30.81 -4.92
CA PRO A 6 18.38 -30.24 -3.92
C PRO A 6 17.76 -30.34 -2.53
N GLU A 7 18.59 -30.70 -1.55
CA GLU A 7 18.21 -30.80 -0.13
C GLU A 7 17.63 -29.46 0.37
N PRO A 8 16.62 -29.49 1.26
CA PRO A 8 16.06 -28.27 1.83
C PRO A 8 17.13 -27.58 2.67
N MET A 9 17.46 -26.36 2.30
CA MET A 9 18.33 -25.49 3.08
C MET A 9 17.67 -25.16 4.42
N SER A 10 17.91 -25.99 5.44
CA SER A 10 17.55 -25.70 6.82
C SER A 10 18.45 -24.60 7.38
N LYS A 11 18.15 -23.33 7.03
CA LYS A 11 18.58 -22.21 7.83
C LYS A 11 17.53 -21.97 8.90
N VAL A 12 17.71 -22.59 10.05
CA VAL A 12 17.02 -22.18 11.28
C VAL A 12 17.44 -20.75 11.58
N ILE A 13 16.62 -19.82 11.16
CA ILE A 13 16.76 -18.40 11.56
C ILE A 13 16.20 -18.33 12.99
N LYS A 14 17.11 -18.24 13.97
CA LYS A 14 16.71 -17.95 15.35
C LYS A 14 15.97 -16.63 15.37
N PRO A 15 14.77 -16.53 15.97
CA PRO A 15 14.05 -15.30 16.10
C PRO A 15 14.92 -14.33 16.92
N LYS A 16 15.33 -13.22 16.35
CA LYS A 16 15.85 -12.08 17.10
C LYS A 16 14.67 -11.45 17.82
N ASN A 17 14.56 -11.70 19.10
CA ASN A 17 13.62 -11.07 20.01
C ASN A 17 13.94 -9.57 20.14
N GLU A 18 13.56 -8.78 19.16
CA GLU A 18 13.39 -7.33 19.30
C GLU A 18 12.39 -6.89 18.24
N PHE A 19 11.22 -6.45 18.70
CA PHE A 19 10.28 -5.70 17.89
C PHE A 19 11.02 -4.45 17.39
N THR A 20 11.55 -4.52 16.18
CA THR A 20 12.30 -3.40 15.61
C THR A 20 11.29 -2.39 15.08
N VAL A 21 10.83 -1.51 15.97
CA VAL A 21 10.19 -0.27 15.56
C VAL A 21 11.28 0.56 14.88
N VAL A 22 11.32 0.53 13.56
CA VAL A 22 12.21 1.41 12.79
C VAL A 22 11.63 2.81 12.84
N VAL A 23 11.69 3.44 14.02
CA VAL A 23 11.48 4.87 14.15
C VAL A 23 12.82 5.52 13.80
N LYS A 24 13.05 5.83 12.54
CA LYS A 24 14.09 6.78 12.17
C LYS A 24 13.71 8.16 12.69
N LYS A 25 14.20 8.46 13.89
CA LYS A 25 14.14 9.77 14.52
C LYS A 25 15.25 10.64 13.91
N GLU A 26 15.12 11.01 12.63
CA GLU A 26 15.99 12.03 12.04
C GLU A 26 15.21 12.88 11.06
N LEU A 27 15.40 14.21 11.25
CA LEU A 27 14.94 15.31 10.40
C LEU A 27 13.52 15.85 10.63
N ARG A 28 13.30 16.34 11.85
CA ARG A 28 12.42 17.50 12.03
C ARG A 28 13.20 18.77 11.66
N GLN A 29 13.25 19.10 10.39
CA GLN A 29 13.55 20.48 9.92
C GLN A 29 13.06 20.59 8.48
N HIS A 30 11.89 21.14 8.32
CA HIS A 30 11.33 22.11 7.42
C HIS A 30 9.81 21.99 7.46
N ARG A 31 9.23 22.72 8.39
CA ARG A 31 7.81 23.06 8.29
C ARG A 31 7.71 24.22 7.30
N ASP A 32 7.67 23.92 6.02
CA ASP A 32 7.05 24.81 5.07
C ASP A 32 5.53 24.74 5.28
N ALA A 33 4.98 25.87 5.66
CA ALA A 33 3.55 26.09 5.88
C ALA A 33 2.81 26.15 4.53
N THR A 34 2.90 25.12 3.74
CA THR A 34 1.95 24.85 2.67
C THR A 34 0.91 23.91 3.23
N MET A 35 -0.34 24.38 3.32
CA MET A 35 -1.50 23.55 3.64
C MET A 35 -1.69 22.49 2.54
N THR A 36 -0.82 21.50 2.51
CA THR A 36 -1.03 20.29 1.74
C THR A 36 -2.00 19.42 2.55
N THR A 37 -3.14 19.11 2.00
CA THR A 37 -4.04 18.10 2.56
C THR A 37 -3.27 16.78 2.57
N ARG A 38 -2.66 16.47 3.71
CA ARG A 38 -1.84 15.29 3.90
C ARG A 38 -2.74 14.19 4.41
N VAL A 39 -3.00 13.17 3.60
CA VAL A 39 -3.66 11.95 4.06
C VAL A 39 -2.70 11.22 4.99
N LEU A 40 -3.15 10.95 6.21
CA LEU A 40 -2.35 10.27 7.21
C LEU A 40 -2.60 8.74 7.14
N VAL A 41 -1.61 7.98 7.57
CA VAL A 41 -1.68 6.51 7.59
C VAL A 41 -2.87 6.02 8.41
N ARG A 42 -3.17 6.67 9.55
CA ARG A 42 -4.30 6.32 10.41
C ARG A 42 -5.68 6.50 9.75
N ASP A 43 -5.77 7.37 8.72
CA ASP A 43 -7.04 7.66 8.06
C ASP A 43 -7.44 6.56 7.07
N ILE A 44 -6.48 5.74 6.65
CA ILE A 44 -6.67 4.67 5.65
C ILE A 44 -6.24 3.28 6.12
N MET A 45 -5.71 3.13 7.34
CA MET A 45 -5.32 1.83 7.88
C MET A 45 -6.54 0.94 8.13
N ASN A 46 -6.33 -0.36 8.06
CA ASN A 46 -7.31 -1.36 8.47
C ASN A 46 -7.20 -1.62 9.99
N SER A 47 -8.30 -1.48 10.70
CA SER A 47 -8.41 -1.70 12.15
C SER A 47 -9.78 -2.35 12.46
N PRO A 48 -9.90 -3.25 13.47
CA PRO A 48 -8.84 -3.72 14.36
C PRO A 48 -7.85 -4.68 13.70
N VAL A 49 -6.68 -4.85 14.32
CA VAL A 49 -5.65 -5.80 13.87
C VAL A 49 -6.09 -7.22 14.17
N ILE A 50 -6.08 -8.08 13.16
CA ILE A 50 -6.34 -9.51 13.32
C ILE A 50 -5.03 -10.21 13.62
N SER A 51 -4.99 -10.96 14.71
CA SER A 51 -3.77 -11.63 15.18
C SER A 51 -4.01 -13.08 15.56
N ALA A 52 -2.92 -13.84 15.58
CA ALA A 52 -2.85 -15.24 16.02
C ALA A 52 -1.69 -15.41 17.00
N ALA A 53 -1.69 -16.49 17.75
CA ALA A 53 -0.63 -16.77 18.70
C ALA A 53 0.59 -17.38 18.02
N LEU A 54 1.78 -17.12 18.57
CA LEU A 54 3.06 -17.70 18.11
C LEU A 54 3.04 -19.23 18.06
N THR A 55 2.20 -19.85 18.89
CA THR A 55 2.05 -21.31 19.01
C THR A 55 1.11 -21.94 18.00
N ASP A 56 0.34 -21.11 17.29
CA ASP A 56 -0.65 -21.58 16.32
C ASP A 56 0.00 -22.25 15.10
N THR A 57 -0.77 -23.10 14.43
CA THR A 57 -0.30 -23.76 13.21
C THR A 57 -0.57 -22.88 11.99
N VAL A 58 0.18 -23.11 10.91
CA VAL A 58 -0.06 -22.47 9.61
C VAL A 58 -1.48 -22.73 9.10
N ARG A 59 -2.07 -23.92 9.42
CA ARG A 59 -3.46 -24.21 9.09
C ARG A 59 -4.43 -23.29 9.82
N ASP A 60 -4.22 -23.03 11.10
CA ASP A 60 -5.12 -22.18 11.90
C ASP A 60 -5.08 -20.75 11.40
N VAL A 61 -3.90 -20.23 11.08
CA VAL A 61 -3.74 -18.90 10.47
C VAL A 61 -4.37 -18.84 9.07
N ALA A 62 -4.22 -19.88 8.25
CA ALA A 62 -4.85 -19.93 6.93
C ALA A 62 -6.40 -19.94 7.03
N LEU A 63 -6.96 -20.63 8.02
CA LEU A 63 -8.40 -20.59 8.30
C LEU A 63 -8.84 -19.18 8.72
N LEU A 64 -8.09 -18.54 9.62
CA LEU A 64 -8.36 -17.19 10.07
C LEU A 64 -8.31 -16.18 8.91
N MET A 65 -7.31 -16.27 8.04
CA MET A 65 -7.23 -15.46 6.82
C MET A 65 -8.47 -15.61 5.93
N LYS A 66 -8.90 -16.86 5.70
CA LYS A 66 -10.08 -17.18 4.90
C LYS A 66 -11.35 -16.60 5.51
N ASP A 67 -11.56 -16.80 6.81
CA ASP A 67 -12.78 -16.40 7.51
C ASP A 67 -12.89 -14.88 7.62
N GLN A 68 -11.77 -14.20 7.86
CA GLN A 68 -11.68 -12.74 7.95
C GLN A 68 -11.48 -12.06 6.58
N LYS A 69 -11.28 -12.83 5.50
CA LYS A 69 -11.01 -12.33 4.13
C LYS A 69 -9.80 -11.39 4.06
N VAL A 70 -8.74 -11.72 4.80
CA VAL A 70 -7.48 -10.97 4.83
C VAL A 70 -6.32 -11.79 4.31
N GLY A 71 -5.35 -11.15 3.69
CA GLY A 71 -4.16 -11.80 3.14
C GLY A 71 -2.95 -11.78 4.09
N SER A 72 -3.13 -11.40 5.36
CA SER A 72 -2.07 -11.51 6.39
C SER A 72 -2.63 -11.46 7.79
N ILE A 73 -1.91 -12.08 8.73
CA ILE A 73 -2.22 -12.12 10.16
C ILE A 73 -0.98 -11.69 10.92
N VAL A 74 -1.15 -10.85 11.94
CA VAL A 74 -0.08 -10.50 12.88
C VAL A 74 0.09 -11.64 13.86
N ILE A 75 1.32 -11.96 14.19
CA ILE A 75 1.65 -13.02 15.15
C ILE A 75 2.09 -12.37 16.45
N ASN A 76 1.43 -12.77 17.53
CA ASN A 76 1.67 -12.26 18.87
C ASN A 76 2.33 -13.32 19.77
N ASP A 77 3.26 -12.87 20.61
CA ASP A 77 3.71 -13.61 21.79
C ASP A 77 3.08 -12.95 23.02
N GLY A 78 2.04 -13.56 23.54
CA GLY A 78 1.13 -12.91 24.49
C GLY A 78 0.45 -11.68 23.88
N GLU A 79 0.66 -10.51 24.45
CA GLU A 79 0.13 -9.23 23.93
C GLU A 79 1.09 -8.51 22.96
N ASN A 80 2.30 -9.04 22.77
CA ASN A 80 3.32 -8.38 21.97
C ASN A 80 3.31 -8.88 20.54
N PRO A 81 3.17 -8.01 19.52
CA PRO A 81 3.32 -8.39 18.13
C PRO A 81 4.80 -8.70 17.84
N VAL A 82 5.07 -9.92 17.36
CA VAL A 82 6.43 -10.41 17.09
C VAL A 82 6.70 -10.66 15.61
N GLY A 83 5.67 -10.70 14.78
CA GLY A 83 5.83 -10.93 13.35
C GLY A 83 4.52 -10.82 12.58
N ILE A 84 4.60 -11.15 11.31
CA ILE A 84 3.47 -11.20 10.37
C ILE A 84 3.61 -12.42 9.48
N VAL A 85 2.50 -13.08 9.18
CA VAL A 85 2.41 -14.14 8.16
C VAL A 85 1.48 -13.69 7.07
N SER A 86 1.91 -13.80 5.83
CA SER A 86 1.10 -13.52 4.64
C SER A 86 0.70 -14.79 3.90
N ASP A 87 -0.26 -14.65 2.99
CA ASP A 87 -0.66 -15.69 2.05
C ASP A 87 0.54 -16.24 1.25
N TRP A 88 1.45 -15.36 0.84
CA TRP A 88 2.68 -15.75 0.14
C TRP A 88 3.62 -16.58 1.01
N ASP A 89 3.74 -16.29 2.31
CA ASP A 89 4.57 -17.07 3.22
C ASP A 89 4.03 -18.49 3.35
N ILE A 90 2.70 -18.67 3.40
CA ILE A 90 2.05 -19.96 3.42
C ILE A 90 2.31 -20.73 2.12
N VAL A 91 2.13 -20.07 0.96
CA VAL A 91 2.41 -20.70 -0.34
C VAL A 91 3.86 -21.15 -0.42
N SER A 92 4.81 -20.28 -0.08
CA SER A 92 6.24 -20.54 -0.23
C SER A 92 6.78 -21.59 0.74
N ASN A 93 6.27 -21.61 1.98
CA ASN A 93 6.85 -22.45 3.04
C ASN A 93 6.01 -23.68 3.40
N ALA A 94 4.79 -23.80 2.87
CA ALA A 94 3.97 -24.96 3.07
C ALA A 94 3.60 -25.64 1.75
N VAL A 95 3.01 -24.91 0.79
CA VAL A 95 2.49 -25.49 -0.46
C VAL A 95 3.63 -25.90 -1.39
N VAL A 96 4.60 -25.02 -1.66
CA VAL A 96 5.71 -25.29 -2.59
C VAL A 96 6.61 -26.41 -2.09
N VAL A 97 6.78 -26.54 -0.77
CA VAL A 97 7.65 -27.57 -0.15
C VAL A 97 6.89 -28.82 0.25
N ASP A 98 5.59 -28.91 -0.07
CA ASP A 98 4.70 -30.05 0.23
C ASP A 98 4.67 -30.44 1.71
N VAL A 99 4.71 -29.43 2.61
CA VAL A 99 4.59 -29.64 4.06
C VAL A 99 3.14 -29.43 4.49
N LYS A 100 2.63 -30.35 5.31
CA LYS A 100 1.26 -30.26 5.80
C LYS A 100 1.09 -29.05 6.74
N PRO A 101 0.21 -28.08 6.42
CA PRO A 101 0.06 -26.83 7.20
C PRO A 101 -0.27 -27.05 8.68
N SER A 102 -0.92 -28.16 9.04
CA SER A 102 -1.26 -28.48 10.43
C SER A 102 -0.07 -28.97 11.26
N THR A 103 1.07 -29.27 10.64
CA THR A 103 2.30 -29.71 11.34
C THR A 103 3.35 -28.60 11.41
N LEU A 104 3.14 -27.50 10.69
CA LEU A 104 4.05 -26.37 10.62
C LEU A 104 3.55 -25.25 11.56
N LYS A 105 4.43 -24.71 12.39
CA LYS A 105 4.12 -23.59 13.27
C LYS A 105 4.28 -22.25 12.53
N VAL A 106 3.49 -21.26 12.89
CA VAL A 106 3.61 -19.92 12.30
C VAL A 106 4.94 -19.27 12.62
N SER A 107 5.55 -19.58 13.77
CA SER A 107 6.89 -19.13 14.14
C SER A 107 7.99 -19.51 13.14
N ASP A 108 7.77 -20.58 12.38
CA ASP A 108 8.77 -21.10 11.44
C ASP A 108 8.76 -20.36 10.10
N ILE A 109 7.64 -19.69 9.78
CA ILE A 109 7.43 -19.01 8.48
C ILE A 109 7.19 -17.52 8.59
N MET A 110 6.93 -16.98 9.80
CA MET A 110 6.63 -15.57 9.98
C MET A 110 7.80 -14.68 9.59
N GLN A 111 7.47 -13.48 9.09
CA GLN A 111 8.41 -12.43 8.75
C GLN A 111 8.39 -11.34 9.82
N THR A 112 9.45 -10.51 9.83
CA THR A 112 9.51 -9.33 10.69
C THR A 112 8.38 -8.36 10.35
N LEU A 113 7.63 -7.89 11.35
CA LEU A 113 6.64 -6.85 11.18
C LEU A 113 7.32 -5.47 11.19
N HIS A 114 7.40 -4.83 10.04
CA HIS A 114 7.80 -3.42 9.95
C HIS A 114 6.63 -2.54 10.32
N SER A 115 6.91 -1.40 10.96
CA SER A 115 5.86 -0.49 11.42
C SER A 115 6.12 0.97 11.04
N ILE A 116 5.04 1.75 11.09
CA ILE A 116 5.01 3.19 10.84
C ILE A 116 4.09 3.86 11.86
N GLU A 117 4.38 5.11 12.25
CA GLU A 117 3.48 5.89 13.10
C GLU A 117 2.22 6.30 12.33
N GLY A 118 1.04 6.23 12.98
CA GLY A 118 -0.23 6.59 12.38
C GLY A 118 -0.33 8.06 11.95
N GLU A 119 0.46 8.93 12.55
CA GLU A 119 0.55 10.37 12.22
C GLU A 119 1.41 10.66 10.97
N GLU A 120 2.09 9.65 10.43
CA GLU A 120 2.88 9.81 9.20
C GLU A 120 1.97 9.88 7.98
N GLY A 121 2.50 10.47 6.89
CA GLY A 121 1.75 10.56 5.62
C GLY A 121 1.82 9.27 4.82
N VAL A 122 0.79 9.04 4.03
CA VAL A 122 0.67 7.89 3.13
C VAL A 122 1.87 7.76 2.17
N THR A 123 2.46 8.88 1.73
CA THR A 123 3.67 8.88 0.90
C THR A 123 4.87 8.25 1.60
N GLU A 124 4.99 8.44 2.92
CA GLU A 124 6.04 7.80 3.71
C GLU A 124 5.80 6.30 3.83
N ALA A 125 4.55 5.88 4.04
CA ALA A 125 4.19 4.46 4.02
C ALA A 125 4.56 3.81 2.67
N ALA A 126 4.21 4.45 1.55
CA ALA A 126 4.58 3.98 0.21
C ALA A 126 6.10 3.83 0.04
N ARG A 127 6.87 4.79 0.56
CA ARG A 127 8.34 4.76 0.50
C ARG A 127 8.92 3.58 1.29
N ILE A 128 8.43 3.34 2.51
CA ILE A 128 8.89 2.23 3.37
C ILE A 128 8.53 0.88 2.74
N LEU A 129 7.30 0.71 2.24
CA LEU A 129 6.84 -0.51 1.55
C LEU A 129 7.78 -0.84 0.38
N ARG A 130 8.07 0.16 -0.47
CA ARG A 130 8.95 -0.01 -1.63
C ARG A 130 10.40 -0.31 -1.25
N GLN A 131 10.98 0.45 -0.30
CA GLN A 131 12.38 0.30 0.09
C GLN A 131 12.69 -1.05 0.72
N ASN A 132 11.74 -1.60 1.49
CA ASN A 132 11.90 -2.89 2.14
C ASN A 132 11.34 -4.06 1.31
N ASN A 133 10.78 -3.78 0.13
CA ASN A 133 10.12 -4.77 -0.73
C ASN A 133 9.05 -5.59 0.03
N ILE A 134 8.25 -4.91 0.84
CA ILE A 134 7.17 -5.50 1.63
C ILE A 134 5.82 -4.96 1.18
N LYS A 135 4.76 -5.72 1.42
CA LYS A 135 3.40 -5.36 1.00
C LYS A 135 2.56 -4.74 2.12
N ARG A 136 3.00 -4.84 3.38
CA ARG A 136 2.23 -4.42 4.56
C ARG A 136 3.13 -3.82 5.63
N LEU A 137 2.56 -2.88 6.39
CA LEU A 137 3.19 -2.27 7.57
C LEU A 137 2.20 -2.32 8.73
N GLY A 138 2.73 -2.57 9.92
CA GLY A 138 2.00 -2.32 11.15
C GLY A 138 1.89 -0.82 11.40
N VAL A 139 0.72 -0.35 11.81
CA VAL A 139 0.51 1.04 12.20
C VAL A 139 0.55 1.12 13.71
N VAL A 140 1.43 1.96 14.24
CA VAL A 140 1.59 2.14 15.68
C VAL A 140 1.13 3.53 16.12
N TYR A 141 0.59 3.57 17.34
CA TYR A 141 0.25 4.79 18.04
C TYR A 141 0.60 4.62 19.51
N LYS A 142 1.41 5.53 20.06
CA LYS A 142 1.92 5.44 21.44
C LYS A 142 2.54 4.06 21.77
N SER A 143 3.37 3.57 20.86
CA SER A 143 4.06 2.27 20.95
C SER A 143 3.14 1.04 20.97
N ARG A 144 1.87 1.17 20.59
CA ARG A 144 0.93 0.05 20.44
C ARG A 144 0.56 -0.13 18.98
N LEU A 145 0.48 -1.37 18.54
CA LEU A 145 -0.02 -1.71 17.22
C LEU A 145 -1.54 -1.46 17.18
N VAL A 146 -1.99 -0.56 16.31
CA VAL A 146 -3.40 -0.14 16.22
C VAL A 146 -4.04 -0.46 14.88
N GLY A 147 -3.26 -0.77 13.85
CA GLY A 147 -3.75 -1.08 12.51
C GLY A 147 -2.70 -1.73 11.62
N ILE A 148 -3.12 -2.08 10.42
CA ILE A 148 -2.27 -2.54 9.32
C ILE A 148 -2.59 -1.69 8.10
N ILE A 149 -1.56 -1.27 7.37
CA ILE A 149 -1.70 -0.63 6.05
C ILE A 149 -0.99 -1.47 5.00
N SER A 150 -1.63 -1.65 3.85
CA SER A 150 -1.07 -2.38 2.71
C SER A 150 -0.76 -1.46 1.53
N ALA A 151 0.01 -1.99 0.58
CA ALA A 151 0.25 -1.30 -0.69
C ALA A 151 -1.06 -1.01 -1.45
N SER A 152 -2.06 -1.90 -1.35
CA SER A 152 -3.38 -1.70 -1.97
C SER A 152 -4.13 -0.53 -1.36
N ASP A 153 -4.05 -0.35 -0.03
CA ASP A 153 -4.70 0.77 0.65
C ASP A 153 -4.09 2.11 0.22
N VAL A 154 -2.76 2.14 0.04
CA VAL A 154 -2.04 3.31 -0.48
C VAL A 154 -2.47 3.64 -1.91
N ILE A 155 -2.60 2.62 -2.77
CA ILE A 155 -3.02 2.81 -4.17
C ILE A 155 -4.46 3.30 -4.24
N ALA A 156 -5.34 2.82 -3.38
CA ALA A 156 -6.76 3.17 -3.39
C ALA A 156 -7.03 4.67 -3.18
N VAL A 157 -6.16 5.38 -2.43
CA VAL A 157 -6.30 6.83 -2.17
C VAL A 157 -5.48 7.70 -3.14
N THR A 158 -4.74 7.09 -4.07
CA THR A 158 -3.89 7.82 -5.02
C THR A 158 -4.68 8.68 -6.00
N PRO A 159 -5.83 8.25 -6.57
CA PRO A 159 -6.65 9.09 -7.46
C PRO A 159 -7.08 10.40 -6.79
N GLU A 160 -7.64 10.32 -5.58
CA GLU A 160 -8.09 11.50 -4.82
C GLU A 160 -6.94 12.46 -4.49
N LEU A 161 -5.75 11.92 -4.22
CA LEU A 161 -4.54 12.75 -4.02
C LEU A 161 -4.11 13.47 -5.31
N VAL A 162 -4.20 12.82 -6.45
CA VAL A 162 -3.86 13.41 -7.76
C VAL A 162 -4.82 14.55 -8.08
N ASP A 163 -6.12 14.37 -7.87
CA ASP A 163 -7.14 15.38 -8.11
C ASP A 163 -6.91 16.63 -7.22
N VAL A 164 -6.69 16.43 -5.92
CA VAL A 164 -6.39 17.52 -4.98
C VAL A 164 -5.10 18.26 -5.33
N ILE A 165 -4.06 17.55 -5.75
CA ILE A 165 -2.77 18.15 -6.16
C ILE A 165 -2.96 18.94 -7.46
N SER A 166 -3.72 18.43 -8.41
CA SER A 166 -4.01 19.09 -9.68
C SER A 166 -4.79 20.39 -9.49
N GLU A 167 -5.82 20.36 -8.65
CA GLU A 167 -6.60 21.55 -8.29
C GLU A 167 -5.74 22.62 -7.60
N LYS A 168 -4.91 22.22 -6.64
CA LYS A 168 -3.98 23.16 -5.98
C LYS A 168 -2.92 23.69 -6.92
N ALA A 169 -2.39 22.90 -7.83
CA ALA A 169 -1.44 23.35 -8.82
C ALA A 169 -2.06 24.38 -9.78
N ALA A 170 -3.34 24.23 -10.12
CA ALA A 170 -4.10 25.22 -10.89
C ALA A 170 -4.26 26.53 -10.12
N ILE A 171 -4.58 26.47 -8.83
CA ILE A 171 -4.70 27.66 -7.95
C ILE A 171 -3.37 28.39 -7.84
N VAL A 172 -2.26 27.69 -7.59
CA VAL A 172 -0.91 28.27 -7.45
C VAL A 172 -0.43 28.94 -8.75
N ARG A 173 -0.82 28.39 -9.91
CA ARG A 173 -0.51 28.98 -11.22
C ARG A 173 -1.41 30.15 -11.60
N GLY A 174 -2.37 30.51 -10.75
CA GLY A 174 -3.30 31.60 -11.03
C GLY A 174 -4.36 31.27 -12.08
N GLU A 175 -4.55 30.01 -12.37
CA GLU A 175 -5.50 29.47 -13.36
C GLU A 175 -6.93 29.36 -12.78
N THR A 176 -7.23 30.09 -11.73
CA THR A 176 -8.57 30.25 -11.16
C THR A 176 -9.45 31.04 -12.13
N GLY A 177 -10.01 30.35 -13.12
CA GLY A 177 -10.90 30.98 -14.09
C GLY A 177 -10.85 30.39 -15.50
N ARG A 178 -10.02 29.40 -15.78
CA ARG A 178 -10.08 28.67 -17.04
C ARG A 178 -10.78 27.32 -16.82
N SER A 179 -11.89 27.21 -17.53
CA SER A 179 -12.72 26.02 -17.68
C SER A 179 -11.92 24.71 -17.80
N ALA A 180 -12.56 23.66 -17.26
CA ALA A 180 -12.25 22.23 -17.34
C ALA A 180 -11.10 21.87 -18.28
N GLY A 181 -10.09 21.18 -17.71
CA GLY A 181 -8.86 20.84 -18.37
C GLY A 181 -8.99 20.36 -19.80
N SER A 182 -8.25 20.97 -20.70
CA SER A 182 -8.02 20.42 -22.03
C SER A 182 -7.13 19.18 -21.90
N VAL A 183 -7.55 18.10 -22.56
CA VAL A 183 -6.84 16.83 -22.62
C VAL A 183 -6.31 16.66 -24.03
N SER A 184 -5.09 16.11 -24.20
CA SER A 184 -4.57 15.75 -25.51
C SER A 184 -5.09 14.36 -25.90
N GLY A 185 -5.56 14.22 -27.13
CA GLY A 185 -6.09 12.93 -27.61
C GLY A 185 -6.69 13.04 -29.00
N TYR A 186 -7.41 11.99 -29.39
CA TYR A 186 -8.20 12.00 -30.63
C TYR A 186 -9.59 12.58 -30.37
N CYS A 187 -10.01 13.48 -31.27
CA CYS A 187 -11.35 14.06 -31.23
C CYS A 187 -12.40 13.00 -31.58
N ASP A 188 -13.46 12.91 -30.78
CA ASP A 188 -14.52 11.91 -30.99
C ASP A 188 -15.38 12.21 -32.27
N GLU A 189 -15.36 13.46 -32.75
CA GLU A 189 -16.11 13.83 -33.94
C GLU A 189 -15.32 13.71 -35.25
N CYS A 190 -14.07 14.25 -35.30
CA CYS A 190 -13.29 14.23 -36.53
C CYS A 190 -12.23 13.13 -36.59
N GLY A 191 -11.91 12.51 -35.45
CA GLY A 191 -10.88 11.49 -35.37
C GLY A 191 -9.43 12.01 -35.44
N GLU A 192 -9.21 13.34 -35.54
CA GLU A 192 -7.91 13.94 -35.60
C GLU A 192 -7.31 14.13 -34.20
N TRP A 193 -5.99 14.11 -34.11
CA TRP A 193 -5.29 14.38 -32.87
C TRP A 193 -5.32 15.87 -32.52
N SER A 194 -5.64 16.19 -31.26
CA SER A 194 -5.64 17.56 -30.75
C SER A 194 -5.00 17.61 -29.36
N ASP A 195 -4.21 18.66 -29.10
CA ASP A 195 -3.64 18.95 -27.78
C ASP A 195 -4.62 19.67 -26.85
N LEU A 196 -5.80 20.05 -27.36
CA LEU A 196 -6.79 20.88 -26.68
C LEU A 196 -8.21 20.32 -26.83
N LEU A 197 -8.41 19.07 -26.45
CA LEU A 197 -9.73 18.49 -26.35
C LEU A 197 -10.48 19.04 -25.14
N GLN A 198 -11.75 19.35 -25.28
CA GLN A 198 -12.64 19.64 -24.18
C GLN A 198 -13.75 18.58 -24.12
N TYR A 199 -14.12 18.21 -22.90
CA TYR A 199 -15.21 17.29 -22.65
C TYR A 199 -16.51 18.08 -22.50
N ALA A 200 -17.47 17.83 -23.39
CA ALA A 200 -18.82 18.36 -23.34
C ALA A 200 -19.81 17.31 -23.83
N ASP A 201 -20.96 17.21 -23.18
CA ASP A 201 -22.08 16.33 -23.57
C ASP A 201 -21.72 14.85 -23.82
N GLY A 202 -20.71 14.36 -23.09
CA GLY A 202 -20.30 12.95 -23.17
C GLY A 202 -19.20 12.65 -24.19
N THR A 203 -18.66 13.66 -24.90
CA THR A 203 -17.65 13.52 -25.95
C THR A 203 -16.46 14.47 -25.75
N PHE A 204 -15.29 14.08 -26.23
CA PHE A 204 -14.09 14.92 -26.30
C PHE A 204 -13.96 15.52 -27.69
N THR A 205 -14.11 16.83 -27.82
CA THR A 205 -14.07 17.53 -29.10
C THR A 205 -12.93 18.53 -29.18
N CYS A 206 -12.30 18.64 -30.39
CA CYS A 206 -11.25 19.64 -30.66
C CYS A 206 -11.87 21.04 -30.90
N GLU A 207 -11.04 22.07 -30.92
CA GLU A 207 -11.46 23.48 -31.15
C GLU A 207 -12.21 23.64 -32.47
N GLU A 208 -11.77 23.00 -33.54
CA GLU A 208 -12.40 23.07 -34.86
C GLU A 208 -13.81 22.47 -34.86
N CYS A 209 -14.00 21.31 -34.20
CA CYS A 209 -15.32 20.68 -34.11
C CYS A 209 -16.28 21.42 -33.17
N ARG A 210 -15.77 22.18 -32.21
CA ARG A 210 -16.59 23.04 -31.36
C ARG A 210 -17.02 24.34 -32.03
N GLY A 211 -16.45 24.70 -33.17
CA GLY A 211 -16.76 25.94 -33.88
C GLY A 211 -16.25 27.22 -33.16
N GLU A 212 -15.25 27.08 -32.31
CA GLU A 212 -14.58 28.22 -31.70
C GLU A 212 -13.61 28.84 -32.72
N GLU A 213 -14.00 29.96 -33.34
CA GLU A 213 -13.12 30.72 -34.23
C GLU A 213 -11.92 31.21 -33.44
N VAL A 214 -10.70 30.87 -33.88
CA VAL A 214 -9.45 31.40 -33.37
C VAL A 214 -9.41 32.90 -33.71
N SER A 215 -9.73 33.76 -32.74
CA SER A 215 -9.52 35.21 -32.88
C SER A 215 -8.00 35.46 -32.94
N SER A 216 -7.56 35.88 -34.10
CA SER A 216 -6.20 36.27 -34.47
C SER A 216 -5.70 37.47 -33.65
#